data_7b784328a4af23024ae6fdfa39ed7a0e
#
_entry.id   7b784328a4af23024ae6fdfa39ed7a0e
#
_cell.length_a   1.000
_cell.length_b   1.000
_cell.length_c   1.000
_cell.angle_alpha   90.00
_cell.angle_beta   90.00
_cell.angle_gamma   90.00
#
_symmetry.space_group_name_H-M   'P 1'
#
loop_
_entity.id
_entity.type
_entity.pdbx_description
1 polymer ?
#
loop_
_entity_poly.entity_id
_entity_poly.type
_entity_poly.pdbx_seq_one_letter_code
_entity_poly.pdbx_strand_id
1 'polypeptide(L)'
;MMETLMKQGIKDNLGNWNIKGSPKRVVHFDNDNLLLLAQVFDGSEKIKDAKLSSIQLNEELDILKTIKKVGNTLSDINSQFIIMEMWHETNSQKSGYISRKVHFSSNPYERIYSGPHIGVCNPLFKTSRRECKLNSDYDNIDLLNIEFGYSQRTNYMPGKPHDEYMNAIVDNEWSGKVTNDYRIVARKMLNLGGERTFISAIIPPKSTHINGLLGFDFKNKDVLVLAVAMFSSIPFDYFVRTLNKSNLQPNVVAKLPYVSTKYDDALRIRALMLNCLSSEYEELW
;
A
#
# COMPACT_ATOMS: atom_id res chain seq x y z
N MET A 1 21.89 7.84 5.58
CA MET A 1 21.00 8.40 4.51
C MET A 1 21.03 9.92 4.49
N MET A 2 20.71 10.61 5.60
CA MET A 2 20.74 12.09 5.65
C MET A 2 22.12 12.68 5.36
N GLU A 3 23.19 12.11 5.91
CA GLU A 3 24.57 12.52 5.66
C GLU A 3 24.99 12.35 4.18
N THR A 4 24.50 11.31 3.52
CA THR A 4 24.76 11.09 2.10
C THR A 4 24.03 12.10 1.22
N LEU A 5 22.79 12.45 1.57
CA LEU A 5 22.00 13.49 0.89
C LEU A 5 22.62 14.87 1.10
N MET A 6 23.13 15.17 2.30
CA MET A 6 23.85 16.41 2.60
C MET A 6 25.14 16.52 1.77
N LYS A 7 25.90 15.44 1.62
CA LYS A 7 27.12 15.40 0.80
C LYS A 7 26.85 15.47 -0.71
N GLN A 8 25.63 15.15 -1.15
CA GLN A 8 25.25 15.09 -2.57
C GLN A 8 24.46 16.31 -3.07
N GLY A 9 24.32 17.35 -2.29
CA GLY A 9 23.85 18.60 -2.82
C GLY A 9 22.44 19.02 -2.46
N ILE A 10 21.95 18.67 -1.26
CA ILE A 10 20.73 19.27 -0.71
C ILE A 10 21.08 20.35 0.31
N LYS A 11 21.86 20.03 1.35
CA LYS A 11 22.39 20.98 2.33
C LYS A 11 23.80 20.56 2.76
N ASP A 12 24.65 21.53 3.07
CA ASP A 12 25.95 21.28 3.68
C ASP A 12 25.82 21.01 5.19
N ASN A 13 26.95 20.71 5.85
CA ASN A 13 26.99 20.43 7.28
C ASN A 13 26.59 21.65 8.16
N LEU A 14 26.55 22.85 7.59
CA LEU A 14 26.13 24.08 8.23
C LEU A 14 24.67 24.42 7.96
N GLY A 15 23.98 23.57 7.24
CA GLY A 15 22.57 23.75 6.88
C GLY A 15 22.31 24.64 5.67
N ASN A 16 23.36 25.12 4.97
CA ASN A 16 23.21 25.92 3.77
C ASN A 16 22.86 25.02 2.57
N TRP A 17 22.09 25.55 1.64
CA TRP A 17 21.78 24.86 0.40
C TRP A 17 23.04 24.66 -0.44
N ASN A 18 23.33 23.41 -0.78
CA ASN A 18 24.35 23.09 -1.76
C ASN A 18 23.80 23.39 -3.17
N ILE A 19 24.17 24.54 -3.71
CA ILE A 19 23.77 24.98 -5.06
C ILE A 19 24.70 24.45 -6.17
N LYS A 20 25.78 23.74 -5.81
CA LYS A 20 26.70 23.14 -6.79
C LYS A 20 26.09 21.84 -7.32
N GLY A 21 26.01 21.70 -8.64
CA GLY A 21 25.62 20.44 -9.28
C GLY A 21 26.59 19.31 -8.88
N SER A 22 26.06 18.10 -8.75
CA SER A 22 26.89 16.89 -8.58
C SER A 22 26.90 16.08 -9.86
N PRO A 23 28.09 15.72 -10.40
CA PRO A 23 28.20 14.83 -11.56
C PRO A 23 27.49 13.49 -11.37
N LYS A 24 27.37 13.01 -10.13
CA LYS A 24 26.65 11.78 -9.79
C LYS A 24 25.14 11.85 -10.08
N ARG A 25 24.57 13.06 -10.18
CA ARG A 25 23.16 13.30 -10.50
C ARG A 25 22.91 13.43 -12.00
N VAL A 26 23.94 13.33 -12.81
CA VAL A 26 23.81 13.25 -14.27
C VAL A 26 23.58 11.79 -14.64
N VAL A 27 22.34 11.44 -14.93
CA VAL A 27 21.97 10.08 -15.32
C VAL A 27 22.06 9.98 -16.84
N HIS A 28 22.80 9.00 -17.31
CA HIS A 28 22.93 8.69 -18.73
C HIS A 28 21.96 7.60 -19.14
N PHE A 29 21.10 7.90 -20.10
CA PHE A 29 20.17 6.93 -20.68
C PHE A 29 20.70 6.52 -22.07
N ASP A 30 21.40 5.40 -22.12
CA ASP A 30 21.71 4.70 -23.35
C ASP A 30 20.59 3.72 -23.74
N ASN A 31 20.74 3.02 -24.85
CA ASN A 31 19.75 2.06 -25.32
C ASN A 31 19.50 0.91 -24.32
N ASP A 32 20.52 0.47 -23.60
CA ASP A 32 20.41 -0.61 -22.62
C ASP A 32 19.60 -0.16 -21.40
N ASN A 33 19.83 1.06 -20.94
CA ASN A 33 19.07 1.68 -19.85
C ASN A 33 17.62 1.94 -20.25
N LEU A 34 17.37 2.40 -21.49
CA LEU A 34 16.00 2.58 -21.99
C LEU A 34 15.28 1.23 -22.12
N LEU A 35 15.97 0.19 -22.62
CA LEU A 35 15.39 -1.15 -22.67
C LEU A 35 15.08 -1.69 -21.27
N LEU A 36 15.96 -1.46 -20.29
CA LEU A 36 15.72 -1.81 -18.88
C LEU A 36 14.44 -1.15 -18.35
N LEU A 37 14.24 0.15 -18.62
CA LEU A 37 13.03 0.85 -18.20
C LEU A 37 11.77 0.27 -18.86
N ALA A 38 11.82 0.00 -20.18
CA ALA A 38 10.70 -0.63 -20.88
C ALA A 38 10.33 -1.99 -20.28
N GLN A 39 11.34 -2.82 -19.98
CA GLN A 39 11.15 -4.15 -19.41
C GLN A 39 10.59 -4.10 -17.98
N VAL A 40 11.16 -3.24 -17.11
CA VAL A 40 10.79 -3.18 -15.69
C VAL A 40 9.43 -2.52 -15.50
N PHE A 41 9.15 -1.42 -16.22
CA PHE A 41 7.95 -0.62 -15.96
C PHE A 41 6.80 -0.88 -16.94
N ASP A 42 7.10 -1.29 -18.16
CA ASP A 42 6.07 -1.50 -19.19
C ASP A 42 5.92 -2.97 -19.60
N GLY A 43 6.83 -3.86 -19.18
CA GLY A 43 6.85 -5.27 -19.58
C GLY A 43 7.10 -5.45 -21.08
N SER A 44 7.81 -4.49 -21.72
CA SER A 44 8.06 -4.48 -23.16
C SER A 44 9.53 -4.74 -23.47
N GLU A 45 9.78 -5.52 -24.51
CA GLU A 45 11.11 -5.75 -25.06
C GLU A 45 11.52 -4.70 -26.12
N LYS A 46 10.77 -3.59 -26.24
CA LYS A 46 10.98 -2.56 -27.25
C LYS A 46 11.38 -1.24 -26.59
N ILE A 47 12.55 -0.72 -26.94
CA ILE A 47 13.06 0.58 -26.42
C ILE A 47 12.06 1.72 -26.63
N LYS A 48 11.34 1.72 -27.75
CA LYS A 48 10.33 2.78 -28.06
C LYS A 48 9.19 2.86 -27.05
N ASP A 49 8.96 1.83 -26.27
CA ASP A 49 7.91 1.78 -25.26
C ASP A 49 8.41 2.30 -23.89
N ALA A 50 9.72 2.57 -23.78
CA ALA A 50 10.33 3.07 -22.55
C ALA A 50 9.76 4.43 -22.15
N LYS A 51 9.34 4.53 -20.90
CA LYS A 51 8.99 5.80 -20.26
C LYS A 51 10.06 6.21 -19.28
N LEU A 52 10.50 7.45 -19.35
CA LEU A 52 11.42 7.98 -18.38
C LEU A 52 10.75 7.99 -17.00
N SER A 53 11.40 7.35 -16.06
CA SER A 53 11.00 7.31 -14.66
C SER A 53 11.76 8.37 -13.84
N SER A 54 11.38 8.57 -12.59
CA SER A 54 12.03 9.54 -11.70
C SER A 54 13.33 8.97 -11.13
N ILE A 55 14.36 8.80 -12.00
CA ILE A 55 15.69 8.35 -11.65
C ILE A 55 16.60 9.57 -11.50
N GLN A 56 17.31 9.69 -10.39
CA GLN A 56 18.13 10.83 -10.04
C GLN A 56 19.63 10.49 -9.91
N LEU A 57 19.97 9.21 -9.86
CA LEU A 57 21.33 8.69 -9.68
C LEU A 57 21.55 7.48 -10.58
N ASN A 58 22.77 7.31 -11.09
CA ASN A 58 23.10 6.11 -11.90
C ASN A 58 23.00 4.82 -11.09
N GLU A 59 23.28 4.85 -9.81
CA GLU A 59 23.16 3.71 -8.89
C GLU A 59 21.70 3.18 -8.80
N GLU A 60 20.72 4.01 -9.09
CA GLU A 60 19.31 3.60 -9.14
C GLU A 60 19.02 2.67 -10.32
N LEU A 61 19.73 2.82 -11.43
CA LEU A 61 19.66 1.89 -12.57
C LEU A 61 20.14 0.49 -12.17
N ASP A 62 21.15 0.39 -11.32
CA ASP A 62 21.65 -0.90 -10.85
C ASP A 62 20.66 -1.59 -9.90
N ILE A 63 19.91 -0.82 -9.10
CA ILE A 63 18.81 -1.35 -8.32
C ILE A 63 17.71 -1.90 -9.23
N LEU A 64 17.33 -1.19 -10.28
CA LEU A 64 16.35 -1.67 -11.26
C LEU A 64 16.81 -2.92 -12.02
N LYS A 65 18.09 -3.02 -12.37
CA LYS A 65 18.67 -4.25 -12.94
C LYS A 65 18.53 -5.42 -11.97
N THR A 66 18.72 -5.17 -10.67
CA THR A 66 18.57 -6.20 -9.63
C THR A 66 17.11 -6.62 -9.50
N ILE A 67 16.17 -5.68 -9.48
CA ILE A 67 14.74 -5.97 -9.46
C ILE A 67 14.32 -6.80 -10.67
N LYS A 68 14.81 -6.45 -11.87
CA LYS A 68 14.53 -7.21 -13.09
C LYS A 68 14.99 -8.67 -12.98
N LYS A 69 16.14 -8.95 -12.35
CA LYS A 69 16.66 -10.31 -12.17
C LYS A 69 15.76 -11.21 -11.32
N VAL A 70 14.87 -10.64 -10.51
CA VAL A 70 13.89 -11.41 -9.73
C VAL A 70 12.95 -12.18 -10.66
N GLY A 71 12.59 -11.62 -11.80
CA GLY A 71 11.87 -12.27 -12.88
C GLY A 71 10.38 -12.41 -12.68
N ASN A 72 9.90 -12.72 -11.48
CA ASN A 72 8.48 -12.92 -11.18
C ASN A 72 7.83 -11.62 -10.68
N THR A 73 6.57 -11.42 -11.06
CA THR A 73 5.73 -10.31 -10.62
C THR A 73 4.43 -10.85 -10.00
N LEU A 74 3.66 -9.98 -9.39
CA LEU A 74 2.32 -10.36 -8.89
C LEU A 74 1.39 -10.84 -10.00
N SER A 75 1.57 -10.39 -11.25
CA SER A 75 0.78 -10.91 -12.37
C SER A 75 1.01 -12.40 -12.64
N ASP A 76 2.16 -12.96 -12.27
CA ASP A 76 2.45 -14.38 -12.45
C ASP A 76 1.67 -15.29 -11.48
N ILE A 77 1.13 -14.70 -10.40
CA ILE A 77 0.25 -15.38 -9.45
C ILE A 77 -1.21 -14.88 -9.53
N ASN A 78 -1.60 -14.30 -10.66
CA ASN A 78 -2.89 -13.62 -10.86
C ASN A 78 -4.13 -14.48 -10.51
N SER A 79 -4.08 -15.80 -10.69
CA SER A 79 -5.17 -16.70 -10.31
C SER A 79 -5.34 -16.89 -8.80
N GLN A 80 -4.47 -16.32 -7.98
CA GLN A 80 -4.43 -16.50 -6.53
C GLN A 80 -4.77 -15.23 -5.76
N PHE A 81 -5.04 -14.11 -6.44
CA PHE A 81 -5.44 -12.87 -5.79
C PHE A 81 -6.34 -12.00 -6.65
N ILE A 82 -7.11 -11.14 -5.97
CA ILE A 82 -7.99 -10.16 -6.59
C ILE A 82 -7.58 -8.78 -6.12
N ILE A 83 -7.54 -7.82 -7.04
CA ILE A 83 -7.38 -6.40 -6.73
C ILE A 83 -8.75 -5.74 -6.83
N MET A 84 -9.13 -4.95 -5.82
CA MET A 84 -10.44 -4.32 -5.78
C MET A 84 -10.42 -2.89 -5.27
N GLU A 85 -11.32 -2.09 -5.81
CA GLU A 85 -11.82 -0.87 -5.20
C GLU A 85 -13.19 -1.17 -4.60
N MET A 86 -13.47 -0.68 -3.39
CA MET A 86 -14.79 -0.88 -2.80
C MET A 86 -15.64 0.39 -2.94
N TRP A 87 -16.06 1.01 -1.85
CA TRP A 87 -17.03 2.09 -1.89
C TRP A 87 -16.45 3.37 -2.49
N HIS A 88 -16.97 3.79 -3.65
CA HIS A 88 -16.63 5.10 -4.21
C HIS A 88 -17.24 6.20 -3.34
N GLU A 89 -16.40 6.98 -2.67
CA GLU A 89 -16.81 7.91 -1.62
C GLU A 89 -18.04 8.77 -2.02
N THR A 90 -18.01 9.43 -3.17
CA THR A 90 -19.10 10.29 -3.63
C THR A 90 -20.32 9.50 -4.11
N ASN A 91 -20.10 8.49 -4.96
CA ASN A 91 -21.21 7.78 -5.60
C ASN A 91 -21.95 6.89 -4.61
N SER A 92 -21.20 6.19 -3.73
CA SER A 92 -21.80 5.30 -2.74
C SER A 92 -22.56 6.05 -1.64
N GLN A 93 -22.17 7.31 -1.33
CA GLN A 93 -22.97 8.18 -0.47
C GLN A 93 -24.26 8.63 -1.16
N LYS A 94 -24.19 9.03 -2.43
CA LYS A 94 -25.39 9.43 -3.21
C LYS A 94 -26.39 8.30 -3.36
N SER A 95 -25.92 7.07 -3.54
CA SER A 95 -26.78 5.87 -3.66
C SER A 95 -27.18 5.29 -2.30
N GLY A 96 -26.72 5.88 -1.19
CA GLY A 96 -27.08 5.48 0.16
C GLY A 96 -26.41 4.19 0.66
N TYR A 97 -25.40 3.64 -0.03
CA TYR A 97 -24.67 2.46 0.44
C TYR A 97 -23.78 2.75 1.63
N ILE A 98 -23.18 3.93 1.68
CA ILE A 98 -22.41 4.41 2.83
C ILE A 98 -22.85 5.82 3.23
N SER A 99 -22.67 6.14 4.49
CA SER A 99 -22.86 7.50 5.00
C SER A 99 -21.60 7.98 5.73
N ARG A 100 -21.29 9.27 5.58
CA ARG A 100 -20.17 9.88 6.31
C ARG A 100 -20.64 10.24 7.72
N LYS A 101 -20.35 9.36 8.64
CA LYS A 101 -20.66 9.50 10.06
C LYS A 101 -19.58 8.80 10.87
N VAL A 102 -18.99 9.54 11.81
CA VAL A 102 -18.04 8.96 12.75
C VAL A 102 -18.80 8.09 13.73
N HIS A 103 -18.37 6.87 13.89
CA HIS A 103 -18.94 5.94 14.83
C HIS A 103 -17.88 4.98 15.38
N PHE A 104 -18.18 4.42 16.51
CA PHE A 104 -17.49 3.30 17.10
C PHE A 104 -18.44 2.11 17.05
N SER A 105 -18.05 1.05 16.36
CA SER A 105 -18.86 -0.15 16.26
C SER A 105 -18.11 -1.36 16.76
N SER A 106 -18.79 -2.13 17.62
CA SER A 106 -18.37 -3.48 18.00
C SER A 106 -18.62 -4.51 16.87
N ASN A 107 -19.46 -4.16 15.89
CA ASN A 107 -19.73 -5.01 14.73
C ASN A 107 -18.69 -4.75 13.62
N PRO A 108 -17.80 -5.70 13.30
CA PRO A 108 -16.79 -5.52 12.27
C PRO A 108 -17.36 -5.18 10.88
N TYR A 109 -18.58 -5.63 10.54
CA TYR A 109 -19.24 -5.34 9.26
C TYR A 109 -19.59 -3.86 9.06
N GLU A 110 -19.67 -3.09 10.14
CA GLU A 110 -19.91 -1.66 10.08
C GLU A 110 -18.64 -0.84 9.89
N ARG A 111 -17.49 -1.47 9.90
CA ARG A 111 -16.20 -0.80 9.83
C ARG A 111 -15.80 -0.55 8.38
N ILE A 112 -15.69 0.73 8.01
CA ILE A 112 -15.28 1.18 6.68
C ILE A 112 -14.00 1.99 6.80
N TYR A 113 -12.89 1.40 6.36
CA TYR A 113 -11.58 2.06 6.43
C TYR A 113 -11.42 3.15 5.36
N SER A 114 -10.68 4.19 5.72
CA SER A 114 -10.20 5.23 4.80
C SER A 114 -8.67 5.39 4.90
N GLY A 115 -8.07 6.09 3.94
CA GLY A 115 -6.61 6.22 3.86
C GLY A 115 -5.90 6.59 5.17
N PRO A 116 -6.37 7.59 5.94
CA PRO A 116 -5.70 7.98 7.18
C PRO A 116 -5.63 6.91 8.27
N HIS A 117 -6.52 5.91 8.27
CA HIS A 117 -6.48 4.81 9.24
C HIS A 117 -5.24 3.91 9.08
N ILE A 118 -4.68 3.85 7.87
CA ILE A 118 -3.65 2.89 7.48
C ILE A 118 -2.28 3.54 7.52
N GLY A 119 -1.36 2.98 8.29
CA GLY A 119 0.07 3.28 8.29
C GLY A 119 0.89 2.21 7.56
N VAL A 120 2.21 2.36 7.55
CA VAL A 120 3.11 1.33 7.00
C VAL A 120 3.07 0.11 7.90
N CYS A 121 2.60 -1.02 7.38
CA CYS A 121 2.43 -2.26 8.14
C CYS A 121 1.62 -2.05 9.44
N ASN A 122 0.74 -1.06 9.46
CA ASN A 122 0.00 -0.68 10.68
C ASN A 122 -1.45 -0.32 10.34
N PRO A 123 -2.40 -1.23 10.54
CA PRO A 123 -3.83 -0.98 10.34
C PRO A 123 -4.46 -0.12 11.45
N LEU A 124 -3.76 0.05 12.58
CA LEU A 124 -4.17 0.85 13.73
C LEU A 124 -3.38 2.17 13.81
N PHE A 125 -3.13 2.83 12.66
CA PHE A 125 -2.30 4.03 12.62
C PHE A 125 -3.01 5.24 13.23
N LYS A 126 -4.26 5.50 12.82
CA LYS A 126 -5.05 6.63 13.30
C LYS A 126 -6.50 6.26 13.53
N THR A 127 -7.15 6.98 14.42
CA THR A 127 -8.60 6.91 14.68
C THR A 127 -9.27 8.23 14.35
N SER A 128 -10.50 8.20 13.84
CA SER A 128 -11.25 9.42 13.52
C SER A 128 -11.67 10.16 14.79
N ARG A 129 -11.56 11.49 14.81
CA ARG A 129 -12.16 12.35 15.84
C ARG A 129 -13.68 12.32 15.75
N ARG A 130 -14.37 12.80 16.79
CA ARG A 130 -15.85 12.84 16.81
C ARG A 130 -16.44 13.59 15.61
N GLU A 131 -15.81 14.69 15.22
CA GLU A 131 -16.07 15.38 13.95
C GLU A 131 -14.86 15.14 13.03
N CYS A 132 -15.07 14.47 11.92
CA CYS A 132 -14.02 14.10 10.98
C CYS A 132 -14.44 14.47 9.56
N LYS A 133 -13.92 15.60 9.08
CA LYS A 133 -14.17 16.13 7.72
C LYS A 133 -12.89 16.19 6.88
N LEU A 134 -11.76 16.44 7.53
CA LEU A 134 -10.46 16.63 6.90
C LEU A 134 -9.46 15.55 7.35
N ASN A 135 -8.36 15.42 6.62
CA ASN A 135 -7.27 14.51 6.98
C ASN A 135 -6.55 14.89 8.29
N SER A 136 -6.70 16.13 8.76
CA SER A 136 -6.22 16.59 10.06
C SER A 136 -7.08 16.13 11.24
N ASP A 137 -8.28 15.62 10.98
CA ASP A 137 -9.26 15.27 12.00
C ASP A 137 -9.12 13.81 12.47
N TYR A 138 -7.89 13.32 12.50
CA TYR A 138 -7.53 12.00 12.99
C TYR A 138 -6.45 12.10 14.06
N ASP A 139 -6.63 11.34 15.13
CA ASP A 139 -5.63 11.21 16.20
C ASP A 139 -4.77 9.96 15.96
N ASN A 140 -3.49 10.06 16.28
CA ASN A 140 -2.63 8.87 16.31
C ASN A 140 -3.06 7.94 17.44
N ILE A 141 -3.00 6.63 17.17
CA ILE A 141 -3.26 5.60 18.17
C ILE A 141 -1.94 5.29 18.87
N ASP A 142 -1.95 5.33 20.20
CA ASP A 142 -0.81 4.88 21.00
C ASP A 142 -0.82 3.35 21.10
N LEU A 143 0.00 2.70 20.27
CA LEU A 143 0.06 1.25 20.17
C LEU A 143 0.60 0.57 21.43
N LEU A 144 1.27 1.30 22.34
CA LEU A 144 1.76 0.76 23.60
C LEU A 144 0.65 0.63 24.65
N ASN A 145 -0.43 1.38 24.50
CA ASN A 145 -1.53 1.45 25.46
C ASN A 145 -2.88 1.02 24.87
N ILE A 146 -2.90 0.27 23.76
CA ILE A 146 -4.15 -0.31 23.24
C ILE A 146 -4.60 -1.46 24.13
N GLU A 147 -5.91 -1.48 24.44
CA GLU A 147 -6.53 -2.55 25.19
C GLU A 147 -6.80 -3.77 24.31
N PHE A 148 -6.88 -4.94 24.93
CA PHE A 148 -7.32 -6.16 24.24
C PHE A 148 -8.74 -5.93 23.67
N GLY A 149 -8.92 -6.24 22.37
CA GLY A 149 -10.18 -5.98 21.67
C GLY A 149 -10.38 -4.53 21.22
N TYR A 150 -9.36 -3.68 21.28
CA TYR A 150 -9.43 -2.32 20.77
C TYR A 150 -9.87 -2.30 19.30
N SER A 151 -10.83 -1.43 19.01
CA SER A 151 -11.28 -1.13 17.65
C SER A 151 -11.28 0.39 17.43
N GLN A 152 -10.74 0.81 16.29
CA GLN A 152 -10.67 2.24 15.97
C GLN A 152 -12.00 2.77 15.44
N ARG A 153 -12.29 4.04 15.71
CA ARG A 153 -13.43 4.73 15.11
C ARG A 153 -13.15 4.96 13.62
N THR A 154 -14.16 4.70 12.79
CA THR A 154 -14.18 5.05 11.38
C THR A 154 -15.07 6.24 11.11
N ASN A 155 -14.89 6.92 9.99
CA ASN A 155 -15.66 8.11 9.60
C ASN A 155 -16.71 7.82 8.52
N TYR A 156 -16.93 6.55 8.22
CA TYR A 156 -17.99 6.05 7.36
C TYR A 156 -18.68 4.86 8.02
N MET A 157 -19.98 4.71 7.76
CA MET A 157 -20.76 3.56 8.18
C MET A 157 -21.66 3.09 7.03
N PRO A 158 -22.08 1.81 7.01
CA PRO A 158 -23.10 1.32 6.08
C PRO A 158 -24.37 2.14 6.16
N GLY A 159 -24.96 2.45 5.01
CA GLY A 159 -26.21 3.20 4.90
C GLY A 159 -27.41 2.36 4.46
N LYS A 160 -27.16 1.08 4.08
CA LYS A 160 -28.17 0.11 3.64
C LYS A 160 -28.38 -0.97 4.70
N PRO A 161 -29.53 -1.69 4.69
CA PRO A 161 -29.69 -2.92 5.46
C PRO A 161 -28.56 -3.91 5.17
N HIS A 162 -28.24 -4.74 6.18
CA HIS A 162 -27.06 -5.63 6.12
C HIS A 162 -27.00 -6.47 4.85
N ASP A 163 -28.09 -7.14 4.49
CA ASP A 163 -28.12 -8.03 3.33
C ASP A 163 -27.89 -7.27 2.00
N GLU A 164 -28.53 -6.09 1.85
CA GLU A 164 -28.35 -5.25 0.67
C GLU A 164 -26.92 -4.74 0.56
N TYR A 165 -26.35 -4.33 1.70
CA TYR A 165 -24.97 -3.89 1.77
C TYR A 165 -23.98 -5.00 1.42
N MET A 166 -24.17 -6.20 2.00
CA MET A 166 -23.31 -7.35 1.77
C MET A 166 -23.41 -7.88 0.34
N ASN A 167 -24.61 -7.85 -0.28
CA ASN A 167 -24.79 -8.27 -1.67
C ASN A 167 -24.04 -7.40 -2.67
N ALA A 168 -23.79 -6.13 -2.34
CA ALA A 168 -23.03 -5.21 -3.19
C ALA A 168 -21.50 -5.36 -3.08
N ILE A 169 -21.02 -6.16 -2.13
CA ILE A 169 -19.59 -6.44 -1.96
C ILE A 169 -19.12 -7.44 -3.03
N VAL A 170 -17.89 -7.23 -3.48
CA VAL A 170 -17.21 -8.06 -4.49
C VAL A 170 -17.15 -9.53 -4.03
N ASP A 171 -17.46 -10.45 -4.94
CA ASP A 171 -17.31 -11.88 -4.73
C ASP A 171 -15.88 -12.34 -5.03
N ASN A 172 -15.45 -13.43 -4.40
CA ASN A 172 -14.28 -14.21 -4.78
C ASN A 172 -14.63 -15.70 -4.90
N GLU A 173 -13.79 -16.47 -5.58
CA GLU A 173 -14.03 -17.88 -5.85
C GLU A 173 -13.73 -18.81 -4.67
N TRP A 174 -13.03 -18.34 -3.63
CA TRP A 174 -12.54 -19.19 -2.53
C TRP A 174 -13.27 -19.01 -1.20
N SER A 175 -13.91 -17.87 -0.96
CA SER A 175 -14.65 -17.63 0.29
C SER A 175 -16.04 -17.03 0.08
N GLY A 176 -16.45 -16.81 -1.17
CA GLY A 176 -17.72 -16.21 -1.56
C GLY A 176 -17.68 -14.70 -1.58
N LYS A 177 -17.30 -14.04 -0.49
CA LYS A 177 -17.15 -12.57 -0.42
C LYS A 177 -15.73 -12.22 0.03
N VAL A 178 -15.12 -11.24 -0.63
CA VAL A 178 -13.77 -10.76 -0.25
C VAL A 178 -13.69 -10.30 1.21
N THR A 179 -14.80 -9.90 1.82
CA THR A 179 -14.88 -9.53 3.24
C THR A 179 -14.81 -10.73 4.19
N ASN A 180 -14.90 -11.95 3.71
CA ASN A 180 -14.70 -13.13 4.54
C ASN A 180 -13.22 -13.41 4.84
N ASP A 181 -12.31 -12.73 4.11
CA ASP A 181 -10.88 -12.95 4.18
C ASP A 181 -10.15 -11.75 4.83
N TYR A 182 -8.95 -12.02 5.36
CA TYR A 182 -7.96 -10.97 5.61
C TYR A 182 -7.50 -10.39 4.28
N ARG A 183 -7.36 -9.08 4.21
CA ARG A 183 -6.97 -8.40 2.98
C ARG A 183 -5.88 -7.37 3.25
N ILE A 184 -4.97 -7.24 2.31
CA ILE A 184 -4.09 -6.07 2.30
C ILE A 184 -4.89 -4.90 1.74
N VAL A 185 -4.76 -3.73 2.34
CA VAL A 185 -5.17 -2.46 1.75
C VAL A 185 -3.98 -1.54 1.62
N ALA A 186 -3.91 -0.78 0.53
CA ALA A 186 -2.88 0.22 0.31
C ALA A 186 -3.51 1.58 0.01
N ARG A 187 -2.87 2.66 0.46
CA ARG A 187 -3.31 4.01 0.11
C ARG A 187 -3.20 4.21 -1.39
N LYS A 188 -4.32 4.61 -2.01
CA LYS A 188 -4.38 4.81 -3.46
C LYS A 188 -3.62 6.05 -3.90
N MET A 189 -3.69 7.15 -3.15
CA MET A 189 -2.92 8.36 -3.41
C MET A 189 -1.47 8.17 -2.95
N LEU A 190 -0.53 8.27 -3.90
CA LEU A 190 0.90 8.11 -3.67
C LEU A 190 1.53 9.47 -3.37
N ASN A 191 2.11 9.61 -2.18
CA ASN A 191 2.84 10.81 -1.80
C ASN A 191 4.33 10.66 -2.15
N LEU A 192 4.72 11.13 -3.32
CA LEU A 192 6.10 11.02 -3.80
C LEU A 192 7.09 11.90 -2.99
N GLY A 193 6.62 12.95 -2.34
CA GLY A 193 7.43 13.83 -1.47
C GLY A 193 7.46 13.39 0.00
N GLY A 194 6.68 12.38 0.39
CA GLY A 194 6.64 11.88 1.76
C GLY A 194 7.81 10.97 2.10
N GLU A 195 7.93 10.65 3.38
CA GLU A 195 8.91 9.67 3.87
C GLU A 195 8.67 8.29 3.24
N ARG A 196 7.40 7.89 3.14
CA ARG A 196 6.97 6.64 2.49
C ARG A 196 5.92 6.96 1.43
N THR A 197 6.05 6.30 0.29
CA THR A 197 5.14 6.41 -0.87
C THR A 197 4.11 5.29 -0.88
N PHE A 198 4.57 4.04 -0.66
CA PHE A 198 3.72 2.85 -0.67
C PHE A 198 3.35 2.47 0.76
N ILE A 199 2.12 2.83 1.16
CA ILE A 199 1.61 2.61 2.52
C ILE A 199 0.53 1.55 2.46
N SER A 200 0.78 0.40 3.08
CA SER A 200 -0.13 -0.75 3.11
C SER A 200 -0.15 -1.44 4.46
N ALA A 201 -1.25 -2.11 4.77
CA ALA A 201 -1.41 -2.95 5.96
C ALA A 201 -2.49 -4.02 5.73
N ILE A 202 -2.52 -5.03 6.60
CA ILE A 202 -3.59 -6.04 6.62
C ILE A 202 -4.77 -5.49 7.40
N ILE A 203 -5.99 -5.63 6.86
CA ILE A 203 -7.23 -5.37 7.57
C ILE A 203 -7.95 -6.69 7.89
N PRO A 204 -8.70 -6.74 9.02
CA PRO A 204 -9.39 -7.96 9.43
C PRO A 204 -10.59 -8.27 8.54
N PRO A 205 -11.08 -9.52 8.56
CA PRO A 205 -12.31 -9.92 7.89
C PRO A 205 -13.50 -9.05 8.31
N LYS A 206 -14.58 -9.13 7.53
CA LYS A 206 -15.85 -8.45 7.74
C LYS A 206 -15.82 -6.92 7.53
N SER A 207 -14.66 -6.31 7.55
CA SER A 207 -14.50 -4.86 7.31
C SER A 207 -14.50 -4.52 5.81
N THR A 208 -14.75 -3.25 5.48
CA THR A 208 -14.69 -2.73 4.11
C THR A 208 -13.82 -1.48 4.03
N HIS A 209 -13.69 -0.87 2.87
CA HIS A 209 -12.95 0.37 2.69
C HIS A 209 -13.53 1.26 1.59
N ILE A 210 -13.27 2.56 1.65
CA ILE A 210 -13.57 3.48 0.56
C ILE A 210 -12.48 3.40 -0.53
N ASN A 211 -12.77 3.92 -1.72
CA ASN A 211 -11.85 3.95 -2.87
C ASN A 211 -10.60 4.84 -2.70
N GLY A 212 -10.43 5.47 -1.56
CA GLY A 212 -9.13 6.04 -1.14
C GLY A 212 -8.09 4.99 -0.78
N LEU A 213 -8.51 3.73 -0.65
CA LEU A 213 -7.69 2.53 -0.50
C LEU A 213 -7.91 1.61 -1.71
N LEU A 214 -6.87 0.87 -2.08
CA LEU A 214 -6.92 -0.25 -3.01
C LEU A 214 -6.75 -1.53 -2.20
N GLY A 215 -7.68 -2.48 -2.35
CA GLY A 215 -7.70 -3.75 -1.62
C GLY A 215 -7.08 -4.89 -2.43
N PHE A 216 -6.47 -5.83 -1.72
CA PHE A 216 -5.89 -7.06 -2.26
C PHE A 216 -6.33 -8.24 -1.42
N ASP A 217 -7.08 -9.13 -2.03
CA ASP A 217 -7.51 -10.38 -1.42
C ASP A 217 -6.70 -11.53 -2.01
N PHE A 218 -6.09 -12.35 -1.17
CA PHE A 218 -5.25 -13.48 -1.56
C PHE A 218 -5.88 -14.78 -1.10
N LYS A 219 -5.96 -15.75 -2.00
CA LYS A 219 -6.46 -17.09 -1.70
C LYS A 219 -5.64 -17.79 -0.61
N ASN A 220 -4.32 -17.57 -0.59
CA ASN A 220 -3.40 -18.15 0.38
C ASN A 220 -2.95 -17.10 1.38
N LYS A 221 -3.19 -17.33 2.68
CA LYS A 221 -2.83 -16.42 3.78
C LYS A 221 -1.31 -16.24 3.91
N ASP A 222 -0.49 -17.27 3.65
CA ASP A 222 0.96 -17.16 3.68
C ASP A 222 1.49 -16.22 2.60
N VAL A 223 0.87 -16.27 1.41
CA VAL A 223 1.17 -15.36 0.30
C VAL A 223 0.78 -13.94 0.67
N LEU A 224 -0.39 -13.74 1.29
CA LEU A 224 -0.85 -12.44 1.78
C LEU A 224 0.16 -11.83 2.77
N VAL A 225 0.57 -12.61 3.78
CA VAL A 225 1.50 -12.11 4.81
C VAL A 225 2.87 -11.80 4.21
N LEU A 226 3.38 -12.63 3.31
CA LEU A 226 4.62 -12.34 2.60
C LEU A 226 4.50 -11.11 1.70
N ALA A 227 3.38 -10.95 1.00
CA ALA A 227 3.13 -9.77 0.15
C ALA A 227 3.12 -8.48 0.96
N VAL A 228 2.46 -8.42 2.12
CA VAL A 228 2.47 -7.20 2.95
C VAL A 228 3.85 -6.92 3.53
N ALA A 229 4.64 -7.95 3.87
CA ALA A 229 6.03 -7.78 4.29
C ALA A 229 6.87 -7.10 3.18
N MET A 230 6.74 -7.58 1.94
CA MET A 230 7.38 -6.99 0.77
C MET A 230 6.89 -5.55 0.53
N PHE A 231 5.58 -5.31 0.49
CA PHE A 231 4.98 -4.00 0.25
C PHE A 231 5.41 -2.95 1.28
N SER A 232 5.68 -3.38 2.50
CA SER A 232 6.14 -2.50 3.59
C SER A 232 7.65 -2.24 3.57
N SER A 233 8.38 -2.93 2.70
CA SER A 233 9.84 -2.82 2.62
C SER A 233 10.29 -1.56 1.86
N ILE A 234 11.50 -1.08 2.18
CA ILE A 234 12.11 0.08 1.51
C ILE A 234 12.32 -0.18 0.00
N PRO A 235 12.78 -1.35 -0.46
CA PRO A 235 12.94 -1.61 -1.90
C PRO A 235 11.62 -1.49 -2.68
N PHE A 236 10.50 -1.94 -2.12
CA PHE A 236 9.19 -1.81 -2.76
C PHE A 236 8.68 -0.37 -2.76
N ASP A 237 8.85 0.36 -1.65
CA ASP A 237 8.54 1.78 -1.60
C ASP A 237 9.33 2.57 -2.65
N TYR A 238 10.62 2.29 -2.76
CA TYR A 238 11.49 2.86 -3.78
C TYR A 238 10.98 2.52 -5.20
N PHE A 239 10.67 1.26 -5.49
CA PHE A 239 10.14 0.84 -6.79
C PHE A 239 8.86 1.62 -7.16
N VAL A 240 7.89 1.69 -6.24
CA VAL A 240 6.64 2.44 -6.47
C VAL A 240 6.91 3.93 -6.67
N ARG A 241 7.85 4.50 -5.94
CA ARG A 241 8.25 5.91 -6.07
C ARG A 241 8.85 6.21 -7.45
N THR A 242 9.69 5.31 -7.99
CA THR A 242 10.32 5.48 -9.32
C THR A 242 9.32 5.42 -10.47
N LEU A 243 8.14 4.79 -10.27
CA LEU A 243 7.06 4.81 -11.26
C LEU A 243 6.50 6.21 -11.53
N ASN A 244 6.74 7.16 -10.62
CA ASN A 244 6.30 8.56 -10.72
C ASN A 244 4.78 8.69 -11.01
N LYS A 245 3.98 7.88 -10.33
CA LYS A 245 2.51 7.92 -10.41
C LYS A 245 1.92 8.62 -9.21
N SER A 246 0.86 9.39 -9.42
CA SER A 246 0.10 10.03 -8.33
C SER A 246 -0.87 9.07 -7.65
N ASN A 247 -1.25 7.99 -8.31
CA ASN A 247 -2.19 7.01 -7.80
C ASN A 247 -1.72 5.57 -8.06
N LEU A 248 -1.94 4.72 -7.08
CA LEU A 248 -1.78 3.28 -7.19
C LEU A 248 -2.95 2.73 -8.02
N GLN A 249 -2.63 2.12 -9.15
CA GLN A 249 -3.60 1.52 -10.05
C GLN A 249 -3.39 0.00 -10.10
N PRO A 250 -4.41 -0.82 -10.38
CA PRO A 250 -4.28 -2.28 -10.48
C PRO A 250 -3.16 -2.73 -11.43
N ASN A 251 -3.00 -2.06 -12.57
CA ASN A 251 -1.94 -2.37 -13.54
C ASN A 251 -0.52 -2.03 -13.05
N VAL A 252 -0.39 -1.14 -12.07
CA VAL A 252 0.88 -0.83 -11.40
C VAL A 252 1.22 -1.95 -10.42
N VAL A 253 0.23 -2.38 -9.64
CA VAL A 253 0.38 -3.45 -8.64
C VAL A 253 0.73 -4.77 -9.30
N ALA A 254 0.09 -5.11 -10.41
CA ALA A 254 0.36 -6.35 -11.15
C ALA A 254 1.85 -6.50 -11.52
N LYS A 255 2.57 -5.39 -11.71
CA LYS A 255 4.00 -5.36 -12.05
C LYS A 255 4.94 -5.35 -10.85
N LEU A 256 4.43 -5.29 -9.62
CA LEU A 256 5.28 -5.37 -8.44
C LEU A 256 6.00 -6.72 -8.40
N PRO A 257 7.31 -6.73 -8.10
CA PRO A 257 8.05 -7.98 -7.98
C PRO A 257 7.43 -8.90 -6.93
N TYR A 258 7.39 -10.19 -7.20
CA TYR A 258 7.04 -11.21 -6.20
C TYR A 258 8.26 -12.09 -5.95
N VAL A 259 8.79 -12.01 -4.75
CA VAL A 259 10.06 -12.64 -4.37
C VAL A 259 9.81 -13.68 -3.30
N SER A 260 10.31 -14.90 -3.50
CA SER A 260 10.45 -15.89 -2.45
C SER A 260 11.92 -16.10 -2.13
N THR A 261 12.27 -16.12 -0.86
CA THR A 261 13.65 -16.21 -0.38
C THR A 261 13.76 -17.17 0.79
N LYS A 262 14.96 -17.54 1.20
CA LYS A 262 15.21 -18.32 2.43
C LYS A 262 14.80 -17.58 3.72
N TYR A 263 14.38 -16.32 3.62
CA TYR A 263 13.97 -15.48 4.76
C TYR A 263 12.45 -15.30 4.85
N ASP A 264 11.67 -15.98 4.03
CA ASP A 264 10.21 -15.78 3.94
C ASP A 264 9.51 -15.92 5.30
N ASP A 265 9.85 -16.95 6.09
CA ASP A 265 9.27 -17.14 7.41
C ASP A 265 9.62 -16.01 8.38
N ALA A 266 10.87 -15.54 8.34
CA ALA A 266 11.29 -14.41 9.15
C ALA A 266 10.60 -13.10 8.74
N LEU A 267 10.29 -12.92 7.46
CA LEU A 267 9.54 -11.78 6.93
C LEU A 267 8.06 -11.87 7.33
N ARG A 268 7.43 -13.05 7.23
CA ARG A 268 6.05 -13.27 7.67
C ARG A 268 5.87 -12.96 9.14
N ILE A 269 6.72 -13.51 10.01
CA ILE A 269 6.67 -13.26 11.47
C ILE A 269 6.75 -11.76 11.75
N ARG A 270 7.68 -11.03 11.12
CA ARG A 270 7.81 -9.58 11.33
C ARG A 270 6.59 -8.81 10.83
N ALA A 271 6.02 -9.22 9.70
CA ALA A 271 4.80 -8.61 9.17
C ALA A 271 3.61 -8.82 10.10
N LEU A 272 3.44 -10.03 10.64
CA LEU A 272 2.42 -10.33 11.65
C LEU A 272 2.62 -9.49 12.91
N MET A 273 3.83 -9.41 13.45
CA MET A 273 4.15 -8.60 14.63
C MET A 273 3.84 -7.11 14.45
N LEU A 274 3.91 -6.58 13.24
CA LEU A 274 3.63 -5.17 12.94
C LEU A 274 2.15 -4.90 12.63
N ASN A 275 1.47 -5.84 11.96
CA ASN A 275 0.08 -5.66 11.53
C ASN A 275 -0.94 -6.19 12.54
N CYS A 276 -0.66 -7.35 13.17
CA CYS A 276 -1.65 -8.17 13.84
C CYS A 276 -1.58 -7.94 15.35
N LEU A 277 -2.00 -6.75 15.80
CA LEU A 277 -1.84 -6.28 17.17
C LEU A 277 -3.11 -6.43 18.03
N SER A 278 -4.20 -6.95 17.48
CA SER A 278 -5.47 -7.14 18.20
C SER A 278 -5.99 -8.57 18.00
N SER A 279 -6.93 -9.00 18.83
CA SER A 279 -7.57 -10.32 18.77
C SER A 279 -8.26 -10.60 17.42
N GLU A 280 -8.57 -9.59 16.62
CA GLU A 280 -9.18 -9.76 15.30
C GLU A 280 -8.27 -10.46 14.29
N TYR A 281 -6.99 -10.61 14.59
CA TYR A 281 -5.99 -11.28 13.75
C TYR A 281 -5.56 -12.66 14.27
N GLU A 282 -6.25 -13.20 15.29
CA GLU A 282 -5.87 -14.47 15.94
C GLU A 282 -5.75 -15.62 14.93
N GLU A 283 -6.67 -15.71 13.97
CA GLU A 283 -6.65 -16.78 12.95
C GLU A 283 -5.53 -16.62 11.90
N LEU A 284 -4.86 -15.49 11.87
CA LEU A 284 -3.78 -15.24 10.93
C LEU A 284 -2.40 -15.58 11.52
N TRP A 285 -2.30 -15.64 12.86
CA TRP A 285 -1.13 -16.12 13.58
C TRP A 285 -1.07 -17.63 13.51
#